data_48650c068344ec20d6fb9e991a51fb2f
#
_entry.id   48650c068344ec20d6fb9e991a51fb2f
#
_cell.length_a   1.000
_cell.length_b   1.000
_cell.length_c   1.000
_cell.angle_alpha   90.00
_cell.angle_beta   90.00
_cell.angle_gamma   90.00
#
_symmetry.space_group_name_H-M   'P 1'
#
loop_
_entity.id
_entity.type
_entity.pdbx_description
1 polymer ?
#
loop_
_entity_poly.entity_id
_entity_poly.type
_entity_poly.pdbx_seq_one_letter_code
_entity_poly.pdbx_strand_id
1 'polypeptide(L)'
;MNYILLFEGRGDHLMISLDKQHDPLTNKNLIAHLRKKHARTESIDLKTSENLFKDSLKKHRKQNRNSFEWFKYATKSMVIKKVRYKDVETTDWDKDEQDSIYPRWISKLNDQYEMLYRYIKEEVNVADYGAVGDGITDNTEAFKKAIGKGRVIVRIPEGKYVTKGIKLPSWTILLGEGKGKTILQLHDDSPKAEWLITNKNHFKGNRNIAVKGMTLDWNLERLDPEEKTSAGNNRSSCLTFANVTYGWMFDIEAVNPGLHGFDVSSSLYTYLGDGTRSRGGSKYIWLDNLNGYGFGDDGITTHHSEYIFISNSHMSDPSGRSHRKGFSNSNGIEIDDGSHNVWLLNNSTARCFGGVEIKAHHNASAATNVHIYGHLSVNDNRSYNFRHIGHHKDIDPVSKTAHHISATNLFSIAPIYTELYEDSTPRSLVISGYNHVVINGLTVLGDRTYNYDGHPLIAIQYRARNVILNDVVVKDFTTSGPAVKVYGGPHRANDITLKSIRCDHHFVKAIDIASDIEEAVTEEIVIEKETSSTT
;
A
#
# COMPACT_ATOMS: atom_id res chain seq x y z
N MET A 1 22.83 14.27 6.95
CA MET A 1 21.84 15.28 7.36
C MET A 1 21.01 15.58 6.11
N ASN A 2 19.99 14.77 5.85
CA ASN A 2 19.12 14.96 4.68
C ASN A 2 18.07 16.00 5.04
N TYR A 3 18.13 17.12 4.37
CA TYR A 3 17.18 18.21 4.57
C TYR A 3 15.84 17.81 3.99
N ILE A 4 14.81 17.69 4.84
CA ILE A 4 13.43 17.86 4.41
C ILE A 4 13.34 19.30 3.96
N LEU A 5 13.27 19.54 2.65
CA LEU A 5 13.03 20.88 2.12
C LEU A 5 11.58 21.28 2.44
N LEU A 6 11.39 21.79 3.65
CA LEU A 6 10.20 22.57 3.99
C LEU A 6 10.39 23.94 3.34
N PHE A 7 9.90 24.13 2.13
CA PHE A 7 9.83 25.47 1.56
C PHE A 7 8.69 26.23 2.24
N GLU A 8 9.00 27.11 3.16
CA GLU A 8 8.10 28.20 3.53
C GLU A 8 8.06 29.18 2.34
N GLY A 9 7.08 29.04 1.47
CA GLY A 9 6.78 30.03 0.46
C GLY A 9 6.33 31.33 1.13
N ARG A 10 6.48 32.47 0.47
CA ARG A 10 5.96 33.77 0.94
C ARG A 10 4.43 33.65 1.12
N GLY A 11 4.01 33.59 2.38
CA GLY A 11 2.62 33.33 2.81
C GLY A 11 2.42 31.87 3.15
N ASP A 12 2.00 31.55 4.35
CA ASP A 12 1.70 30.29 5.07
C ASP A 12 1.44 28.96 4.27
N HIS A 13 2.00 28.81 3.07
CA HIS A 13 1.85 27.65 2.21
C HIS A 13 2.98 26.65 2.46
N LEU A 14 2.64 25.54 3.07
CA LEU A 14 3.56 24.43 3.25
C LEU A 14 3.61 23.60 1.96
N MET A 15 4.65 23.77 1.13
CA MET A 15 4.95 22.81 0.07
C MET A 15 5.84 21.72 0.64
N ILE A 16 5.29 20.53 0.86
CA ILE A 16 6.06 19.34 1.21
C ILE A 16 6.41 18.62 -0.09
N SER A 17 7.67 18.40 -0.31
CA SER A 17 8.16 17.54 -1.40
C SER A 17 8.90 16.35 -0.81
N LEU A 18 8.50 15.16 -1.19
CA LEU A 18 9.20 13.91 -0.88
C LEU A 18 9.85 13.43 -2.17
N ASP A 19 11.17 13.45 -2.24
CA ASP A 19 11.90 12.91 -3.38
C ASP A 19 12.19 11.41 -3.23
N LYS A 20 12.76 10.80 -4.24
CA LYS A 20 13.09 9.36 -4.25
C LYS A 20 14.11 8.94 -3.19
N GLN A 21 14.86 9.90 -2.62
CA GLN A 21 15.85 9.68 -1.56
C GLN A 21 15.31 9.99 -0.17
N HIS A 22 14.02 10.30 -0.05
CA HIS A 22 13.39 10.55 1.24
C HIS A 22 13.67 9.41 2.23
N ASP A 23 14.14 9.76 3.43
CA ASP A 23 14.35 8.80 4.51
C ASP A 23 13.00 8.43 5.16
N PRO A 24 12.47 7.22 4.91
CA PRO A 24 11.16 6.85 5.39
C PRO A 24 11.09 6.65 6.91
N LEU A 25 12.20 6.53 7.60
CA LEU A 25 12.23 6.51 9.08
C LEU A 25 11.80 7.85 9.69
N THR A 26 11.81 8.92 8.92
CA THR A 26 11.34 10.25 9.36
C THR A 26 9.83 10.43 9.25
N ASN A 27 9.12 9.53 8.56
CA ASN A 27 7.67 9.63 8.31
C ASN A 27 6.85 9.81 9.59
N LYS A 28 7.13 9.04 10.65
CA LYS A 28 6.43 9.15 11.94
C LYS A 28 6.46 10.58 12.48
N ASN A 29 7.65 11.19 12.48
CA ASN A 29 7.84 12.55 12.98
C ASN A 29 7.20 13.60 12.07
N LEU A 30 7.29 13.41 10.75
CA LEU A 30 6.68 14.30 9.78
C LEU A 30 5.15 14.28 9.89
N ILE A 31 4.55 13.12 9.99
CA ILE A 31 3.11 12.94 10.22
C ILE A 31 2.68 13.62 11.54
N ALA A 32 3.43 13.44 12.61
CA ALA A 32 3.14 14.06 13.91
C ALA A 32 3.24 15.61 13.81
N HIS A 33 4.25 16.13 13.13
CA HIS A 33 4.41 17.57 12.90
C HIS A 33 3.24 18.17 12.10
N LEU A 34 2.88 17.53 10.98
CA LEU A 34 1.76 17.96 10.15
C LEU A 34 0.43 17.93 10.90
N ARG A 35 0.25 16.92 11.72
CA ARG A 35 -0.94 16.80 12.53
C ARG A 35 -1.05 17.96 13.52
N LYS A 36 0.03 18.27 14.23
CA LYS A 36 0.06 19.41 15.15
C LYS A 36 -0.25 20.73 14.46
N LYS A 37 0.20 20.92 13.21
CA LYS A 37 0.03 22.17 12.45
C LYS A 37 -1.37 22.29 11.81
N HIS A 38 -1.94 21.23 11.29
CA HIS A 38 -3.10 21.30 10.40
C HIS A 38 -4.34 20.57 10.90
N ALA A 39 -4.21 19.57 11.76
CA ALA A 39 -5.34 18.80 12.24
C ALA A 39 -6.05 19.46 13.43
N ARG A 40 -7.28 19.02 13.69
CA ARG A 40 -8.10 19.51 14.81
C ARG A 40 -7.56 19.08 16.17
N THR A 41 -6.99 17.89 16.24
CA THR A 41 -6.49 17.27 17.47
C THR A 41 -5.02 16.90 17.32
N GLU A 42 -4.23 17.05 18.36
CA GLU A 42 -2.80 16.73 18.32
C GLU A 42 -2.53 15.22 18.14
N SER A 43 -3.44 14.38 18.61
CA SER A 43 -3.32 12.93 18.46
C SER A 43 -4.68 12.31 18.17
N ILE A 44 -4.71 11.32 17.27
CA ILE A 44 -5.85 10.43 17.09
C ILE A 44 -5.52 9.08 17.69
N ASP A 45 -6.39 8.65 18.59
CA ASP A 45 -6.24 7.38 19.25
C ASP A 45 -6.79 6.23 18.37
N LEU A 46 -5.99 5.19 18.17
CA LEU A 46 -6.42 3.94 17.55
C LEU A 46 -7.63 3.32 18.25
N LYS A 47 -7.79 3.54 19.54
CA LYS A 47 -8.94 3.07 20.29
C LYS A 47 -10.24 3.69 19.79
N THR A 48 -10.22 4.96 19.41
CA THR A 48 -11.36 5.63 18.77
C THR A 48 -11.70 4.97 17.45
N SER A 49 -10.71 4.71 16.59
CA SER A 49 -10.92 4.01 15.31
C SER A 49 -11.51 2.61 15.51
N GLU A 50 -11.02 1.88 16.49
CA GLU A 50 -11.53 0.56 16.88
C GLU A 50 -13.00 0.63 17.33
N ASN A 51 -13.36 1.62 18.15
CA ASN A 51 -14.74 1.80 18.63
C ASN A 51 -15.68 2.14 17.47
N LEU A 52 -15.30 3.07 16.61
CA LEU A 52 -16.07 3.42 15.39
C LEU A 52 -16.26 2.17 14.50
N PHE A 53 -15.24 1.35 14.38
CA PHE A 53 -15.30 0.13 13.61
C PHE A 53 -16.26 -0.90 14.23
N LYS A 54 -16.20 -1.11 15.54
CA LYS A 54 -17.15 -1.95 16.29
C LYS A 54 -18.60 -1.48 16.13
N ASP A 55 -18.81 -0.16 16.12
CA ASP A 55 -20.14 0.41 15.93
C ASP A 55 -20.67 0.21 14.50
N SER A 56 -19.82 0.32 13.49
CA SER A 56 -20.15 -0.05 12.12
C SER A 56 -20.64 -1.52 12.02
N LEU A 57 -19.95 -2.44 12.69
CA LEU A 57 -20.31 -3.85 12.70
C LEU A 57 -21.62 -4.16 13.45
N LYS A 58 -21.94 -3.41 14.51
CA LYS A 58 -23.20 -3.57 15.25
C LYS A 58 -24.41 -3.20 14.41
N LYS A 59 -24.32 -2.13 13.61
CA LYS A 59 -25.38 -1.72 12.67
C LYS A 59 -25.68 -2.85 11.67
N HIS A 60 -24.66 -3.42 11.07
CA HIS A 60 -24.80 -4.53 10.11
C HIS A 60 -25.50 -5.76 10.71
N ARG A 61 -25.20 -6.14 11.95
CA ARG A 61 -25.83 -7.29 12.64
C ARG A 61 -27.33 -7.10 12.86
N LYS A 62 -27.80 -5.86 13.04
CA LYS A 62 -29.23 -5.55 13.18
C LYS A 62 -29.97 -5.65 11.84
N GLN A 63 -29.37 -5.18 10.75
CA GLN A 63 -29.98 -5.19 9.41
C GLN A 63 -30.10 -6.61 8.83
N ASN A 64 -29.08 -7.44 9.00
CA ASN A 64 -29.08 -8.82 8.45
C ASN A 64 -29.97 -9.81 9.19
N ARG A 65 -30.51 -9.49 10.36
CA ARG A 65 -31.49 -10.36 11.04
C ARG A 65 -32.82 -10.48 10.30
N ASN A 66 -33.10 -9.58 9.38
CA ASN A 66 -34.37 -9.49 8.67
C ASN A 66 -34.35 -9.90 7.19
N SER A 67 -33.21 -10.32 6.61
CA SER A 67 -33.14 -10.61 5.19
C SER A 67 -33.02 -12.10 4.88
N PHE A 68 -34.07 -12.64 4.25
CA PHE A 68 -34.11 -13.99 3.61
C PHE A 68 -33.15 -14.10 2.41
N GLU A 69 -32.48 -13.03 2.05
CA GLU A 69 -31.51 -12.93 0.94
C GLU A 69 -30.23 -13.75 1.18
N TRP A 70 -29.93 -14.07 2.44
CA TRP A 70 -28.74 -14.86 2.81
C TRP A 70 -28.67 -16.23 2.12
N PHE A 71 -29.83 -16.85 1.84
CA PHE A 71 -29.87 -18.20 1.24
C PHE A 71 -29.55 -18.23 -0.26
N LYS A 72 -29.89 -17.19 -1.01
CA LYS A 72 -29.63 -17.11 -2.46
C LYS A 72 -28.16 -17.02 -2.83
N TYR A 73 -27.32 -16.51 -1.93
CA TYR A 73 -25.89 -16.27 -2.16
C TYR A 73 -24.99 -17.40 -1.65
N ALA A 74 -25.51 -18.32 -0.82
CA ALA A 74 -24.72 -19.41 -0.23
C ALA A 74 -24.25 -20.45 -1.26
N THR A 75 -24.95 -20.62 -2.37
CA THR A 75 -24.72 -21.71 -3.32
C THR A 75 -23.70 -21.41 -4.43
N LYS A 76 -23.38 -20.16 -4.73
CA LYS A 76 -22.42 -19.78 -5.81
C LYS A 76 -20.96 -19.62 -5.39
N SER A 77 -20.61 -19.82 -4.14
CA SER A 77 -19.29 -19.45 -3.63
C SER A 77 -18.55 -20.57 -2.89
N MET A 78 -18.61 -21.79 -3.39
CA MET A 78 -17.85 -22.91 -2.78
C MET A 78 -16.34 -22.86 -3.00
N VAL A 79 -15.82 -21.92 -3.78
CA VAL A 79 -14.41 -21.91 -4.23
C VAL A 79 -13.57 -20.76 -3.65
N ILE A 80 -14.19 -19.73 -3.08
CA ILE A 80 -13.48 -18.57 -2.56
C ILE A 80 -13.12 -18.78 -1.08
N LYS A 81 -11.82 -18.73 -0.76
CA LYS A 81 -11.33 -18.75 0.64
C LYS A 81 -11.71 -17.41 1.29
N LYS A 82 -12.82 -17.42 2.04
CA LYS A 82 -13.39 -16.18 2.61
C LYS A 82 -12.82 -15.90 3.99
N VAL A 83 -12.31 -14.71 4.18
CA VAL A 83 -12.27 -14.12 5.51
C VAL A 83 -13.71 -13.78 5.89
N ARG A 84 -14.24 -14.43 6.91
CA ARG A 84 -15.61 -14.21 7.36
C ARG A 84 -15.66 -12.97 8.23
N TYR A 85 -16.76 -12.25 8.21
CA TYR A 85 -16.97 -11.10 9.10
C TYR A 85 -16.70 -11.41 10.59
N LYS A 86 -16.97 -12.64 11.02
CA LYS A 86 -16.72 -13.08 12.41
C LYS A 86 -15.25 -13.36 12.73
N ASP A 87 -14.44 -13.55 11.71
CA ASP A 87 -13.02 -13.92 11.84
C ASP A 87 -12.12 -12.67 11.79
N VAL A 88 -12.71 -11.47 11.68
CA VAL A 88 -11.99 -10.21 11.70
C VAL A 88 -11.83 -9.73 13.13
N GLU A 89 -10.59 -9.69 13.58
CA GLU A 89 -10.24 -9.12 14.89
C GLU A 89 -10.08 -7.60 14.76
N THR A 90 -10.90 -6.87 15.50
CA THR A 90 -10.87 -5.39 15.49
C THR A 90 -9.87 -4.81 16.49
N THR A 91 -9.24 -5.64 17.30
CA THR A 91 -8.33 -5.27 18.40
C THR A 91 -6.96 -5.92 18.26
N ASP A 92 -6.51 -6.18 17.05
CA ASP A 92 -5.26 -6.91 16.77
C ASP A 92 -4.04 -5.98 16.76
N TRP A 93 -3.92 -5.10 17.76
CA TRP A 93 -2.78 -4.20 17.89
C TRP A 93 -2.29 -4.09 19.33
N ASP A 94 -1.02 -3.70 19.48
CA ASP A 94 -0.38 -3.39 20.75
C ASP A 94 0.59 -2.22 20.60
N LYS A 95 1.17 -1.75 21.69
CA LYS A 95 2.17 -0.70 21.73
C LYS A 95 3.42 -1.17 22.45
N ASP A 96 4.59 -0.73 21.97
CA ASP A 96 5.83 -0.90 22.72
C ASP A 96 6.04 0.21 23.77
N GLU A 97 7.14 0.13 24.50
CA GLU A 97 7.51 1.12 25.53
C GLU A 97 7.77 2.52 24.95
N GLN A 98 8.01 2.64 23.63
CA GLN A 98 8.19 3.88 22.88
C GLN A 98 6.90 4.36 22.20
N ASP A 99 5.74 3.81 22.59
CA ASP A 99 4.43 4.13 22.00
C ASP A 99 4.33 3.79 20.49
N SER A 100 5.20 2.94 19.97
CA SER A 100 5.09 2.46 18.58
C SER A 100 4.02 1.39 18.48
N ILE A 101 3.15 1.54 17.49
CA ILE A 101 2.01 0.65 17.27
C ILE A 101 2.43 -0.49 16.36
N TYR A 102 1.97 -1.69 16.65
CA TYR A 102 2.21 -2.86 15.83
C TYR A 102 1.08 -3.89 15.97
N PRO A 103 0.87 -4.77 14.97
CA PRO A 103 -0.09 -5.86 15.11
C PRO A 103 0.41 -6.91 16.11
N ARG A 104 -0.48 -7.43 16.96
CA ARG A 104 -0.11 -8.40 18.01
C ARG A 104 0.59 -9.65 17.48
N TRP A 105 0.25 -10.07 16.29
CA TRP A 105 0.88 -11.23 15.67
C TRP A 105 2.34 -11.00 15.24
N ILE A 106 2.86 -9.77 15.35
CA ILE A 106 4.28 -9.48 15.09
C ILE A 106 5.20 -10.28 16.00
N SER A 107 4.75 -10.62 17.22
CA SER A 107 5.51 -11.48 18.13
C SER A 107 5.93 -12.80 17.51
N LYS A 108 5.06 -13.40 16.68
CA LYS A 108 5.39 -14.62 15.93
C LYS A 108 6.53 -14.41 14.94
N LEU A 109 6.57 -13.22 14.30
CA LEU A 109 7.68 -12.87 13.41
C LEU A 109 8.97 -12.69 14.18
N ASN A 110 8.93 -12.02 15.33
CA ASN A 110 10.10 -11.83 16.18
C ASN A 110 10.67 -13.16 16.66
N ASP A 111 9.83 -14.06 17.18
CA ASP A 111 10.24 -15.42 17.59
C ASP A 111 10.87 -16.20 16.41
N GLN A 112 10.30 -16.08 15.22
CA GLN A 112 10.81 -16.76 14.03
C GLN A 112 12.07 -16.10 13.46
N TYR A 113 12.28 -14.81 13.70
CA TYR A 113 13.52 -14.12 13.33
C TYR A 113 14.69 -14.59 14.21
N GLU A 114 14.47 -14.71 15.52
CA GLU A 114 15.45 -15.34 16.40
C GLU A 114 15.71 -16.80 16.01
N MET A 115 14.66 -17.54 15.68
CA MET A 115 14.79 -18.92 15.23
C MET A 115 15.59 -19.00 13.92
N LEU A 116 15.44 -18.05 13.00
CA LEU A 116 16.23 -17.98 11.77
C LEU A 116 17.73 -17.97 12.11
N TYR A 117 18.18 -17.11 13.03
CA TYR A 117 19.59 -17.07 13.45
C TYR A 117 20.06 -18.36 14.12
N ARG A 118 19.21 -19.01 14.94
CA ARG A 118 19.56 -20.30 15.59
C ARG A 118 19.73 -21.46 14.59
N TYR A 119 19.06 -21.38 13.44
CA TYR A 119 19.14 -22.40 12.40
C TYR A 119 20.25 -22.14 11.37
N ILE A 120 20.85 -20.97 11.36
CA ILE A 120 22.04 -20.67 10.56
C ILE A 120 23.19 -21.57 11.01
N LYS A 121 23.93 -22.12 10.07
CA LYS A 121 25.08 -22.98 10.32
C LYS A 121 26.40 -22.26 10.06
N GLU A 122 26.38 -21.32 9.15
CA GLU A 122 27.58 -20.61 8.70
C GLU A 122 27.23 -19.18 8.27
N GLU A 123 28.20 -18.33 8.38
CA GLU A 123 28.19 -16.99 7.82
C GLU A 123 29.34 -16.89 6.83
N VAL A 124 29.06 -16.49 5.61
CA VAL A 124 30.02 -16.45 4.52
C VAL A 124 30.04 -15.09 3.84
N ASN A 125 31.19 -14.72 3.32
CA ASN A 125 31.32 -13.55 2.45
C ASN A 125 31.24 -14.01 0.99
N VAL A 126 30.38 -13.39 0.18
CA VAL A 126 30.23 -13.76 -1.23
C VAL A 126 31.54 -13.61 -2.03
N ALA A 127 32.45 -12.71 -1.61
CA ALA A 127 33.75 -12.51 -2.21
C ALA A 127 34.63 -13.76 -2.10
N ASP A 128 34.49 -14.55 -1.02
CA ASP A 128 35.26 -15.81 -0.84
C ASP A 128 34.84 -16.88 -1.86
N TYR A 129 33.72 -16.69 -2.52
CA TYR A 129 33.20 -17.54 -3.60
C TYR A 129 33.47 -16.96 -5.00
N GLY A 130 34.27 -15.90 -5.06
CA GLY A 130 34.69 -15.26 -6.29
C GLY A 130 33.80 -14.13 -6.81
N ALA A 131 32.89 -13.59 -5.96
CA ALA A 131 32.13 -12.42 -6.35
C ALA A 131 33.01 -11.16 -6.34
N VAL A 132 32.80 -10.30 -7.35
CA VAL A 132 33.50 -9.03 -7.53
C VAL A 132 32.49 -7.91 -7.68
N GLY A 133 32.57 -6.90 -6.82
CA GLY A 133 31.64 -5.75 -6.79
C GLY A 133 32.03 -4.61 -7.72
N ASP A 134 32.46 -4.93 -8.95
CA ASP A 134 33.00 -3.98 -9.95
C ASP A 134 31.94 -3.41 -10.93
N GLY A 135 30.69 -3.88 -10.84
CA GLY A 135 29.59 -3.49 -11.74
C GLY A 135 29.64 -4.12 -13.14
N ILE A 136 30.54 -5.08 -13.38
CA ILE A 136 30.79 -5.69 -14.70
C ILE A 136 30.75 -7.23 -14.60
N THR A 137 31.42 -7.81 -13.61
CA THR A 137 31.57 -9.25 -13.47
C THR A 137 30.23 -9.93 -13.17
N ASP A 138 29.87 -10.99 -13.94
CA ASP A 138 28.71 -11.82 -13.66
C ASP A 138 28.96 -12.68 -12.41
N ASN A 139 28.30 -12.34 -11.31
CA ASN A 139 28.44 -12.97 -10.02
C ASN A 139 27.43 -14.11 -9.77
N THR A 140 26.66 -14.52 -10.76
CA THR A 140 25.55 -15.49 -10.61
C THR A 140 26.02 -16.79 -9.94
N GLU A 141 27.12 -17.38 -10.39
CA GLU A 141 27.62 -18.64 -9.83
C GLU A 141 28.27 -18.46 -8.45
N ALA A 142 28.86 -17.28 -8.16
CA ALA A 142 29.39 -16.97 -6.83
C ALA A 142 28.25 -16.90 -5.80
N PHE A 143 27.18 -16.17 -6.09
CA PHE A 143 25.97 -16.15 -5.25
C PHE A 143 25.38 -17.54 -5.05
N LYS A 144 25.24 -18.32 -6.11
CA LYS A 144 24.68 -19.67 -6.05
C LYS A 144 25.51 -20.60 -5.15
N LYS A 145 26.84 -20.53 -5.21
CA LYS A 145 27.75 -21.29 -4.35
C LYS A 145 27.67 -20.84 -2.89
N ALA A 146 27.72 -19.53 -2.63
CA ALA A 146 27.63 -18.96 -1.29
C ALA A 146 26.29 -19.29 -0.59
N ILE A 147 25.17 -19.23 -1.31
CA ILE A 147 23.84 -19.53 -0.79
C ILE A 147 23.63 -21.04 -0.57
N GLY A 148 24.15 -21.88 -1.45
CA GLY A 148 24.10 -23.33 -1.37
C GLY A 148 22.69 -23.89 -1.18
N LYS A 149 22.47 -24.59 -0.05
CA LYS A 149 21.18 -25.18 0.33
C LYS A 149 20.42 -24.36 1.38
N GLY A 150 20.91 -23.17 1.73
CA GLY A 150 20.39 -22.35 2.82
C GLY A 150 21.00 -22.69 4.19
N ARG A 151 20.43 -22.17 5.26
CA ARG A 151 20.97 -22.14 6.62
C ARG A 151 22.28 -21.34 6.71
N VAL A 152 22.31 -20.22 5.99
CA VAL A 152 23.49 -19.39 5.80
C VAL A 152 23.13 -17.91 5.88
N ILE A 153 24.04 -17.13 6.44
CA ILE A 153 24.10 -15.67 6.24
C ILE A 153 25.12 -15.43 5.14
N VAL A 154 24.68 -14.83 4.04
CA VAL A 154 25.56 -14.41 2.95
C VAL A 154 25.78 -12.91 3.06
N ARG A 155 26.98 -12.50 3.47
CA ARG A 155 27.40 -11.11 3.48
C ARG A 155 27.82 -10.67 2.10
N ILE A 156 27.35 -9.51 1.70
CA ILE A 156 27.71 -8.88 0.43
C ILE A 156 28.35 -7.54 0.77
N PRO A 157 29.67 -7.40 0.58
CA PRO A 157 30.38 -6.16 0.85
C PRO A 157 29.86 -4.98 0.02
N GLU A 158 30.34 -3.80 0.34
CA GLU A 158 30.13 -2.61 -0.49
C GLU A 158 30.64 -2.88 -1.93
N GLY A 159 29.85 -2.46 -2.92
CA GLY A 159 30.15 -2.64 -4.35
C GLY A 159 28.89 -2.87 -5.18
N LYS A 160 29.06 -2.92 -6.50
CA LYS A 160 28.00 -3.20 -7.47
C LYS A 160 28.17 -4.60 -8.07
N TYR A 161 27.26 -5.49 -7.75
CA TYR A 161 27.31 -6.90 -8.14
C TYR A 161 26.28 -7.19 -9.21
N VAL A 162 26.72 -7.58 -10.39
CA VAL A 162 25.85 -7.97 -11.51
C VAL A 162 25.50 -9.46 -11.41
N THR A 163 24.24 -9.83 -11.60
CA THR A 163 23.77 -11.23 -11.52
C THR A 163 22.56 -11.50 -12.42
N LYS A 164 22.37 -12.74 -12.83
CA LYS A 164 21.21 -13.18 -13.64
C LYS A 164 20.01 -13.63 -12.79
N GLY A 165 19.98 -13.18 -11.54
CA GLY A 165 18.93 -13.46 -10.57
C GLY A 165 19.37 -14.39 -9.44
N ILE A 166 18.81 -14.14 -8.25
CA ILE A 166 19.14 -14.84 -7.00
C ILE A 166 17.91 -15.59 -6.48
N LYS A 167 18.06 -16.89 -6.18
CA LYS A 167 16.98 -17.75 -5.66
C LYS A 167 17.31 -18.24 -4.26
N LEU A 168 16.55 -17.76 -3.26
CA LEU A 168 16.80 -18.00 -1.85
C LEU A 168 16.09 -19.27 -1.33
N PRO A 169 16.80 -20.29 -0.86
CA PRO A 169 16.22 -21.41 -0.13
C PRO A 169 15.78 -20.97 1.27
N SER A 170 15.05 -21.83 1.98
CA SER A 170 14.65 -21.59 3.38
C SER A 170 15.87 -21.41 4.30
N TRP A 171 15.71 -20.61 5.34
CA TRP A 171 16.73 -20.33 6.34
C TRP A 171 17.96 -19.62 5.75
N THR A 172 17.71 -18.57 4.99
CA THR A 172 18.76 -17.78 4.34
C THR A 172 18.62 -16.32 4.71
N ILE A 173 19.71 -15.69 5.07
CA ILE A 173 19.83 -14.24 5.22
C ILE A 173 20.77 -13.73 4.13
N LEU A 174 20.28 -12.82 3.29
CA LEU A 174 21.10 -12.06 2.36
C LEU A 174 21.33 -10.66 2.97
N LEU A 175 22.57 -10.31 3.26
CA LEU A 175 22.94 -9.14 4.05
C LEU A 175 23.98 -8.29 3.34
N GLY A 176 23.58 -7.08 2.91
CA GLY A 176 24.46 -6.03 2.39
C GLY A 176 24.88 -5.03 3.46
N GLU A 177 25.67 -4.05 3.06
CA GLU A 177 26.23 -2.99 3.93
C GLU A 177 25.34 -1.74 4.00
N GLY A 178 24.18 -1.72 3.30
CA GLY A 178 23.21 -0.64 3.29
C GLY A 178 22.79 -0.20 1.89
N LYS A 179 21.69 0.57 1.83
CA LYS A 179 21.22 1.23 0.61
C LYS A 179 22.33 2.12 0.03
N GLY A 180 22.53 2.06 -1.29
CA GLY A 180 23.56 2.80 -2.01
C GLY A 180 25.00 2.27 -1.83
N LYS A 181 25.23 1.39 -0.87
CA LYS A 181 26.56 0.78 -0.64
C LYS A 181 26.68 -0.57 -1.33
N THR A 182 25.82 -1.51 -0.98
CA THR A 182 25.71 -2.79 -1.67
C THR A 182 24.61 -2.69 -2.73
N ILE A 183 24.98 -2.82 -4.00
CA ILE A 183 24.05 -2.74 -5.13
C ILE A 183 24.05 -4.07 -5.86
N LEU A 184 22.89 -4.70 -5.95
CA LEU A 184 22.67 -5.86 -6.82
C LEU A 184 21.99 -5.38 -8.10
N GLN A 185 22.60 -5.66 -9.24
CA GLN A 185 22.06 -5.30 -10.55
C GLN A 185 21.77 -6.53 -11.40
N LEU A 186 20.62 -6.54 -12.09
CA LEU A 186 20.32 -7.60 -13.03
C LEU A 186 21.20 -7.47 -14.29
N HIS A 187 21.75 -8.59 -14.73
CA HIS A 187 22.66 -8.66 -15.89
C HIS A 187 21.97 -8.24 -17.19
N ASP A 188 22.69 -7.63 -18.12
CA ASP A 188 22.16 -7.16 -19.41
C ASP A 188 21.53 -8.27 -20.24
N ASP A 189 22.10 -9.49 -20.24
CA ASP A 189 21.54 -10.65 -20.93
C ASP A 189 20.34 -11.29 -20.23
N SER A 190 19.91 -10.77 -19.08
CA SER A 190 18.77 -11.35 -18.39
C SER A 190 17.47 -11.07 -19.15
N PRO A 191 16.59 -12.08 -19.30
CA PRO A 191 15.33 -11.86 -19.98
C PRO A 191 14.44 -10.88 -19.20
N LYS A 192 13.52 -10.23 -19.89
CA LYS A 192 12.51 -9.39 -19.27
C LYS A 192 11.75 -10.10 -18.13
N ALA A 193 11.45 -11.37 -18.31
CA ALA A 193 10.72 -12.20 -17.36
C ALA A 193 11.61 -12.77 -16.25
N GLU A 194 12.46 -11.95 -15.61
CA GLU A 194 13.33 -12.40 -14.52
C GLU A 194 13.13 -11.57 -13.26
N TRP A 195 13.15 -12.22 -12.10
CA TRP A 195 13.25 -11.59 -10.80
C TRP A 195 14.71 -11.32 -10.48
N LEU A 196 15.03 -10.16 -9.91
CA LEU A 196 16.39 -9.95 -9.39
C LEU A 196 16.62 -10.84 -8.15
N ILE A 197 15.67 -10.86 -7.20
CA ILE A 197 15.68 -11.77 -6.06
C ILE A 197 14.31 -12.42 -5.91
N THR A 198 14.28 -13.74 -5.71
CA THR A 198 13.07 -14.45 -5.30
C THR A 198 13.39 -15.68 -4.44
N ASN A 199 12.40 -16.28 -3.79
CA ASN A 199 12.59 -17.54 -3.10
C ASN A 199 12.70 -18.72 -4.07
N LYS A 200 13.45 -19.76 -3.69
CA LYS A 200 13.85 -20.87 -4.57
C LYS A 200 12.68 -21.74 -5.03
N ASN A 201 11.67 -21.91 -4.19
CA ASN A 201 10.59 -22.88 -4.45
C ASN A 201 9.22 -22.24 -4.25
N HIS A 202 8.66 -21.67 -5.29
CA HIS A 202 7.33 -21.07 -5.25
C HIS A 202 6.22 -22.11 -5.03
N PHE A 203 6.38 -23.31 -5.57
CA PHE A 203 5.32 -24.33 -5.53
C PHE A 203 5.17 -24.98 -4.15
N LYS A 204 6.26 -25.47 -3.56
CA LYS A 204 6.25 -26.04 -2.20
C LYS A 204 6.36 -24.99 -1.10
N GLY A 205 6.73 -23.78 -1.48
CA GLY A 205 7.02 -22.68 -0.55
C GLY A 205 8.43 -22.77 0.06
N ASN A 206 8.80 -21.68 0.67
CA ASN A 206 10.00 -21.55 1.50
C ASN A 206 9.64 -20.92 2.85
N ARG A 207 10.56 -20.91 3.78
CA ARG A 207 10.33 -20.27 5.08
C ARG A 207 11.60 -19.65 5.65
N ASN A 208 11.40 -18.67 6.52
CA ASN A 208 12.48 -17.99 7.25
C ASN A 208 13.57 -17.48 6.30
N ILE A 209 13.21 -16.48 5.50
CA ILE A 209 14.11 -15.81 4.55
C ILE A 209 14.15 -14.33 4.90
N ALA A 210 15.36 -13.77 5.01
CA ALA A 210 15.55 -12.33 5.18
C ALA A 210 16.46 -11.76 4.08
N VAL A 211 16.11 -10.59 3.58
CA VAL A 211 16.93 -9.76 2.69
C VAL A 211 17.08 -8.40 3.36
N LYS A 212 18.31 -7.90 3.48
CA LYS A 212 18.57 -6.70 4.27
C LYS A 212 19.75 -5.88 3.76
N GLY A 213 19.60 -4.54 3.81
CA GLY A 213 20.69 -3.58 3.67
C GLY A 213 21.29 -3.49 2.28
N MET A 214 20.51 -3.21 1.24
CA MET A 214 21.03 -3.12 -0.13
C MET A 214 20.10 -2.35 -1.07
N THR A 215 20.67 -1.97 -2.21
CA THR A 215 19.93 -1.46 -3.38
C THR A 215 19.77 -2.58 -4.41
N LEU A 216 18.57 -2.73 -4.94
CA LEU A 216 18.18 -3.68 -5.98
C LEU A 216 17.87 -2.91 -7.26
N ASP A 217 18.73 -2.99 -8.25
CA ASP A 217 18.56 -2.38 -9.56
C ASP A 217 18.15 -3.44 -10.58
N TRP A 218 16.91 -3.39 -11.03
CA TRP A 218 16.42 -4.35 -12.03
C TRP A 218 16.99 -4.10 -13.43
N ASN A 219 17.78 -3.04 -13.61
CA ASN A 219 18.44 -2.69 -14.86
C ASN A 219 17.45 -2.54 -16.01
N LEU A 220 16.50 -1.61 -15.84
CA LEU A 220 15.46 -1.33 -16.82
C LEU A 220 16.04 -0.92 -18.20
N GLU A 221 17.20 -0.28 -18.18
CA GLU A 221 17.85 0.29 -19.38
C GLU A 221 18.37 -0.77 -20.35
N ARG A 222 18.49 -2.04 -19.92
CA ARG A 222 18.80 -3.16 -20.83
C ARG A 222 17.70 -3.45 -21.86
N LEU A 223 16.48 -2.94 -21.65
CA LEU A 223 15.34 -3.13 -22.53
C LEU A 223 15.13 -1.91 -23.42
N ASP A 224 14.57 -2.15 -24.60
CA ASP A 224 14.14 -1.06 -25.49
C ASP A 224 13.23 -0.07 -24.74
N PRO A 225 13.45 1.25 -24.83
CA PRO A 225 12.65 2.26 -24.14
C PRO A 225 11.14 2.15 -24.37
N GLU A 226 10.70 1.68 -25.52
CA GLU A 226 9.28 1.53 -25.88
C GLU A 226 8.71 0.15 -25.49
N GLU A 227 9.56 -0.77 -25.03
CA GLU A 227 9.12 -2.11 -24.66
C GLU A 227 8.35 -2.10 -23.34
N LYS A 228 7.18 -2.76 -23.32
CA LYS A 228 6.47 -3.04 -22.09
C LYS A 228 7.26 -4.00 -21.20
N THR A 229 7.40 -3.64 -19.95
CA THR A 229 8.25 -4.37 -19.01
C THR A 229 7.55 -5.51 -18.27
N SER A 230 6.21 -5.56 -18.30
CA SER A 230 5.46 -6.63 -17.64
C SER A 230 5.72 -8.02 -18.24
N ALA A 231 5.82 -9.00 -17.37
CA ALA A 231 5.84 -10.41 -17.72
C ALA A 231 4.93 -11.20 -16.77
N GLY A 232 4.33 -12.29 -17.25
CA GLY A 232 3.37 -13.08 -16.47
C GLY A 232 3.96 -13.66 -15.17
N ASN A 233 3.11 -13.95 -14.18
CA ASN A 233 3.44 -14.45 -12.84
C ASN A 233 4.33 -13.49 -12.02
N ASN A 234 4.07 -12.20 -12.09
CA ASN A 234 4.81 -11.15 -11.36
C ASN A 234 6.34 -11.22 -11.52
N ARG A 235 6.80 -11.72 -12.67
CA ARG A 235 8.21 -11.60 -13.06
C ARG A 235 8.50 -10.15 -13.40
N SER A 236 9.73 -9.79 -13.57
CA SER A 236 10.18 -8.40 -13.82
C SER A 236 10.19 -7.52 -12.55
N SER A 237 10.19 -8.14 -11.38
CA SER A 237 10.22 -7.45 -10.07
C SER A 237 11.63 -7.50 -9.44
N CYS A 238 11.93 -6.52 -8.58
CA CYS A 238 13.19 -6.52 -7.84
C CYS A 238 13.23 -7.63 -6.78
N LEU A 239 12.25 -7.70 -5.88
CA LEU A 239 12.21 -8.71 -4.82
C LEU A 239 10.80 -9.29 -4.69
N THR A 240 10.67 -10.59 -4.95
CA THR A 240 9.40 -11.31 -4.83
C THR A 240 9.47 -12.46 -3.82
N PHE A 241 8.58 -12.45 -2.83
CA PHE A 241 8.31 -13.60 -1.98
C PHE A 241 6.99 -14.26 -2.42
N ALA A 242 7.09 -15.43 -3.03
CA ALA A 242 5.95 -16.22 -3.48
C ALA A 242 5.82 -17.49 -2.66
N ASN A 243 4.74 -17.63 -1.86
CA ASN A 243 4.54 -18.78 -0.95
C ASN A 243 5.66 -18.88 0.12
N VAL A 244 6.03 -17.76 0.71
CA VAL A 244 7.00 -17.72 1.82
C VAL A 244 6.25 -17.62 3.15
N THR A 245 6.63 -18.46 4.11
CA THR A 245 6.16 -18.35 5.49
C THR A 245 7.29 -17.81 6.36
N TYR A 246 7.08 -16.68 7.02
CA TYR A 246 8.04 -15.90 7.78
C TYR A 246 9.15 -15.32 6.89
N GLY A 247 8.95 -14.10 6.44
CA GLY A 247 9.87 -13.38 5.57
C GLY A 247 10.11 -11.95 6.03
N TRP A 248 11.31 -11.45 5.78
CA TRP A 248 11.71 -10.08 6.14
C TRP A 248 12.40 -9.41 4.97
N MET A 249 11.97 -8.17 4.68
CA MET A 249 12.57 -7.26 3.70
C MET A 249 12.89 -5.97 4.44
N PHE A 250 14.15 -5.77 4.80
CA PHE A 250 14.55 -4.68 5.67
C PHE A 250 15.62 -3.80 5.05
N ASP A 251 15.45 -2.48 5.14
CA ASP A 251 16.45 -1.51 4.71
C ASP A 251 16.90 -1.74 3.25
N ILE A 252 15.94 -1.80 2.34
CA ILE A 252 16.18 -2.08 0.91
C ILE A 252 15.64 -0.94 0.06
N GLU A 253 16.37 -0.63 -1.00
CA GLU A 253 15.93 0.24 -2.07
C GLU A 253 15.69 -0.57 -3.35
N ALA A 254 14.55 -0.37 -4.03
CA ALA A 254 14.24 -0.96 -5.33
C ALA A 254 14.27 0.12 -6.41
N VAL A 255 15.14 -0.06 -7.41
CA VAL A 255 15.38 0.92 -8.47
C VAL A 255 14.93 0.35 -9.82
N ASN A 256 14.08 1.10 -10.48
CA ASN A 256 13.63 0.83 -11.85
C ASN A 256 13.16 -0.62 -12.08
N PRO A 257 12.34 -1.23 -11.20
CA PRO A 257 11.78 -2.55 -11.49
C PRO A 257 10.88 -2.51 -12.72
N GLY A 258 10.93 -3.54 -13.52
CA GLY A 258 10.08 -3.62 -14.71
C GLY A 258 8.59 -3.78 -14.36
N LEU A 259 8.29 -4.33 -13.17
CA LEU A 259 6.93 -4.49 -12.65
C LEU A 259 6.88 -3.92 -11.23
N HIS A 260 7.14 -4.71 -10.20
CA HIS A 260 7.04 -4.28 -8.81
C HIS A 260 8.41 -4.12 -8.14
N GLY A 261 8.51 -3.14 -7.24
CA GLY A 261 9.67 -3.03 -6.36
C GLY A 261 9.74 -4.23 -5.41
N PHE A 262 8.68 -4.43 -4.66
CA PHE A 262 8.53 -5.49 -3.66
C PHE A 262 7.19 -6.19 -3.83
N ASP A 263 7.21 -7.50 -3.97
CA ASP A 263 6.01 -8.31 -4.23
C ASP A 263 5.87 -9.45 -3.23
N VAL A 264 4.74 -9.49 -2.52
CA VAL A 264 4.37 -10.54 -1.58
C VAL A 264 3.21 -11.33 -2.15
N SER A 265 3.48 -12.48 -2.76
CA SER A 265 2.55 -13.13 -3.65
C SER A 265 2.28 -14.59 -3.29
N SER A 266 1.36 -15.17 -4.03
CA SER A 266 1.10 -16.61 -4.06
C SER A 266 1.96 -17.32 -5.10
N SER A 267 2.06 -18.64 -4.97
CA SER A 267 2.87 -19.47 -5.89
C SER A 267 2.44 -19.36 -7.36
N LEU A 268 1.17 -19.11 -7.61
CA LEU A 268 0.58 -19.02 -8.95
C LEU A 268 -0.44 -17.88 -8.97
N TYR A 269 0.06 -16.67 -9.08
CA TYR A 269 -0.81 -15.52 -9.32
C TYR A 269 -1.17 -15.39 -10.81
N THR A 270 -2.45 -15.26 -11.10
CA THR A 270 -2.95 -14.96 -12.45
C THR A 270 -4.24 -14.15 -12.36
N TYR A 271 -4.51 -13.30 -13.34
CA TYR A 271 -5.77 -12.54 -13.48
C TYR A 271 -7.01 -13.40 -13.77
N LEU A 272 -6.93 -14.71 -13.62
CA LEU A 272 -8.07 -15.64 -13.84
C LEU A 272 -8.95 -15.82 -12.61
N GLY A 273 -8.71 -15.06 -11.55
CA GLY A 273 -9.47 -15.08 -10.29
C GLY A 273 -8.97 -16.11 -9.29
N ASP A 274 -9.70 -16.22 -8.18
CA ASP A 274 -9.31 -17.04 -7.02
C ASP A 274 -9.22 -18.53 -7.25
N GLY A 275 -9.64 -19.05 -8.27
CA GLY A 275 -9.77 -20.47 -8.54
C GLY A 275 -8.65 -21.37 -8.00
N THR A 276 -8.41 -22.48 -8.64
CA THR A 276 -7.39 -23.47 -8.25
C THR A 276 -5.95 -22.95 -8.36
N ARG A 277 -5.76 -21.76 -8.92
CA ARG A 277 -4.44 -21.20 -9.24
C ARG A 277 -3.89 -20.24 -8.17
N SER A 278 -4.73 -19.68 -7.30
CA SER A 278 -4.30 -18.83 -6.18
C SER A 278 -3.99 -19.66 -4.95
N ARG A 279 -2.98 -20.52 -5.01
CA ARG A 279 -2.58 -21.39 -3.91
C ARG A 279 -1.20 -21.01 -3.39
N GLY A 280 -0.99 -21.24 -2.09
CA GLY A 280 0.31 -21.05 -1.47
C GLY A 280 0.65 -19.55 -1.35
N GLY A 281 -0.22 -18.75 -0.77
CA GLY A 281 0.07 -17.35 -0.44
C GLY A 281 1.14 -17.23 0.64
N SER A 282 1.89 -16.13 0.59
CA SER A 282 2.88 -15.82 1.61
C SER A 282 2.21 -15.46 2.95
N LYS A 283 2.89 -15.73 4.07
CA LYS A 283 2.35 -15.53 5.41
C LYS A 283 3.39 -15.01 6.37
N TYR A 284 2.99 -14.04 7.22
CA TYR A 284 3.87 -13.44 8.20
C TYR A 284 5.09 -12.82 7.54
N ILE A 285 4.87 -11.76 6.79
CA ILE A 285 5.91 -11.02 6.07
C ILE A 285 6.00 -9.62 6.64
N TRP A 286 7.22 -9.19 6.93
CA TRP A 286 7.50 -7.84 7.40
C TRP A 286 8.40 -7.10 6.41
N LEU A 287 7.90 -5.97 5.93
CA LEU A 287 8.59 -5.02 5.06
C LEU A 287 8.83 -3.75 5.88
N ASP A 288 10.08 -3.35 6.07
CA ASP A 288 10.42 -2.18 6.88
C ASP A 288 11.57 -1.38 6.29
N ASN A 289 11.48 -0.06 6.36
CA ASN A 289 12.49 0.87 5.87
C ASN A 289 12.83 0.65 4.39
N LEU A 290 11.79 0.57 3.54
CA LEU A 290 11.97 0.37 2.11
C LEU A 290 11.84 1.68 1.33
N ASN A 291 12.64 1.82 0.28
CA ASN A 291 12.48 2.83 -0.77
C ASN A 291 12.22 2.14 -2.12
N GLY A 292 11.40 2.75 -2.97
CA GLY A 292 11.20 2.28 -4.34
C GLY A 292 10.84 3.41 -5.28
N TYR A 293 11.45 3.42 -6.47
CA TYR A 293 11.13 4.39 -7.52
C TYR A 293 11.36 3.81 -8.92
N GLY A 294 10.75 4.42 -9.92
CA GLY A 294 10.87 3.99 -11.32
C GLY A 294 10.17 2.66 -11.61
N PHE A 295 9.31 2.17 -10.71
CA PHE A 295 8.61 0.90 -10.90
C PHE A 295 7.61 0.95 -12.06
N GLY A 296 7.52 -0.15 -12.79
CA GLY A 296 6.67 -0.24 -13.98
C GLY A 296 5.19 -0.35 -13.66
N ASP A 297 4.84 -0.86 -12.48
CA ASP A 297 3.48 -1.00 -11.94
C ASP A 297 3.45 -0.47 -10.51
N ASP A 298 3.68 -1.28 -9.49
CA ASP A 298 3.55 -0.87 -8.10
C ASP A 298 4.89 -0.89 -7.35
N GLY A 299 5.04 0.04 -6.37
CA GLY A 299 6.21 0.06 -5.49
C GLY A 299 6.22 -1.15 -4.56
N ILE A 300 5.16 -1.36 -3.80
CA ILE A 300 4.89 -2.56 -3.00
C ILE A 300 3.55 -3.11 -3.42
N THR A 301 3.46 -4.42 -3.69
CA THR A 301 2.18 -5.08 -3.96
C THR A 301 2.02 -6.39 -3.19
N THR A 302 0.78 -6.78 -2.91
CA THR A 302 0.46 -8.04 -2.21
C THR A 302 -0.67 -8.78 -2.89
N HIS A 303 -0.55 -10.10 -3.04
CA HIS A 303 -1.58 -10.94 -3.67
C HIS A 303 -1.79 -12.24 -2.87
N HIS A 304 -3.04 -12.57 -2.55
CA HIS A 304 -3.45 -13.84 -1.91
C HIS A 304 -2.60 -14.24 -0.69
N SER A 305 -2.10 -13.25 0.04
CA SER A 305 -1.16 -13.40 1.15
C SER A 305 -1.76 -12.86 2.44
N GLU A 306 -1.23 -13.27 3.60
CA GLU A 306 -1.84 -12.93 4.88
C GLU A 306 -0.81 -12.61 5.96
N TYR A 307 -1.20 -11.77 6.95
CA TYR A 307 -0.34 -11.30 8.02
C TYR A 307 0.90 -10.58 7.48
N ILE A 308 0.65 -9.46 6.80
CA ILE A 308 1.69 -8.64 6.18
C ILE A 308 1.80 -7.34 6.96
N PHE A 309 3.01 -6.96 7.34
CA PHE A 309 3.30 -5.70 8.00
C PHE A 309 4.24 -4.87 7.11
N ILE A 310 3.79 -3.69 6.71
CA ILE A 310 4.53 -2.74 5.89
C ILE A 310 4.71 -1.47 6.71
N SER A 311 5.95 -1.18 7.09
CA SER A 311 6.25 -0.05 7.96
C SER A 311 7.37 0.83 7.42
N ASN A 312 7.32 2.12 7.78
CA ASN A 312 8.38 3.08 7.52
C ASN A 312 8.95 2.97 6.10
N SER A 313 8.09 2.99 5.07
CA SER A 313 8.52 2.80 3.68
C SER A 313 8.07 3.99 2.81
N HIS A 314 8.82 4.26 1.75
CA HIS A 314 8.55 5.34 0.80
C HIS A 314 8.61 4.85 -0.64
N MET A 315 7.52 5.07 -1.40
CA MET A 315 7.41 4.71 -2.81
C MET A 315 7.08 5.94 -3.65
N SER A 316 7.82 6.17 -4.73
CA SER A 316 7.63 7.37 -5.54
C SER A 316 7.96 7.17 -7.01
N ASP A 317 7.51 8.11 -7.83
CA ASP A 317 7.97 8.29 -9.21
C ASP A 317 7.90 7.02 -10.07
N PRO A 318 6.74 6.36 -10.21
CA PRO A 318 6.60 5.19 -11.08
C PRO A 318 6.88 5.54 -12.55
N SER A 319 7.49 4.61 -13.27
CA SER A 319 7.69 4.75 -14.72
C SER A 319 6.44 4.40 -15.54
N GLY A 320 5.54 3.58 -14.98
CA GLY A 320 4.33 3.11 -15.65
C GLY A 320 4.57 2.15 -16.83
N ARG A 321 5.82 1.74 -17.10
CA ARG A 321 6.22 0.98 -18.31
C ARG A 321 5.69 -0.45 -18.38
N SER A 322 5.07 -0.98 -17.32
CA SER A 322 4.40 -2.28 -17.39
C SER A 322 3.09 -2.23 -18.16
N HIS A 323 2.51 -1.05 -18.31
CA HIS A 323 1.23 -0.80 -18.97
C HIS A 323 1.37 -0.14 -20.35
N ARG A 324 0.24 0.05 -21.01
CA ARG A 324 0.17 0.95 -22.14
C ARG A 324 0.31 2.38 -21.65
N LYS A 325 1.07 3.21 -22.35
CA LYS A 325 1.22 4.63 -22.03
C LYS A 325 -0.17 5.29 -21.84
N GLY A 326 -0.34 6.05 -20.78
CA GLY A 326 -1.60 6.69 -20.41
C GLY A 326 -2.65 5.77 -19.78
N PHE A 327 -2.32 4.49 -19.49
CA PHE A 327 -3.24 3.52 -18.86
C PHE A 327 -2.57 2.77 -17.71
N SER A 328 -1.61 3.39 -17.05
CA SER A 328 -0.91 2.82 -15.91
C SER A 328 -1.53 3.27 -14.58
N ASN A 329 -2.09 2.33 -13.85
CA ASN A 329 -2.54 2.57 -12.49
C ASN A 329 -1.43 2.27 -11.46
N SER A 330 -0.21 2.69 -11.74
CA SER A 330 0.95 2.46 -10.88
C SER A 330 0.77 3.09 -9.50
N ASN A 331 0.73 2.26 -8.47
CA ASN A 331 0.50 2.66 -7.10
C ASN A 331 1.78 2.62 -6.28
N GLY A 332 1.87 3.49 -5.27
CA GLY A 332 2.97 3.41 -4.31
C GLY A 332 2.90 2.12 -3.50
N ILE A 333 1.76 1.87 -2.84
CA ILE A 333 1.48 0.65 -2.08
C ILE A 333 0.13 0.08 -2.52
N GLU A 334 0.12 -1.16 -2.95
CA GLU A 334 -1.08 -1.87 -3.38
C GLU A 334 -1.35 -3.11 -2.53
N ILE A 335 -2.54 -3.18 -1.96
CA ILE A 335 -3.03 -4.38 -1.27
C ILE A 335 -4.13 -4.98 -2.13
N ASP A 336 -3.80 -6.06 -2.83
CA ASP A 336 -4.63 -6.59 -3.92
C ASP A 336 -5.16 -7.99 -3.63
N ASP A 337 -5.77 -8.56 -4.61
CA ASP A 337 -6.51 -9.82 -4.70
C ASP A 337 -6.27 -10.79 -3.53
N GLY A 338 -7.28 -10.97 -2.69
CA GLY A 338 -7.31 -11.98 -1.64
C GLY A 338 -6.31 -11.81 -0.48
N SER A 339 -5.57 -10.68 -0.45
CA SER A 339 -4.70 -10.36 0.67
C SER A 339 -5.52 -10.01 1.92
N HIS A 340 -5.07 -10.42 3.11
CA HIS A 340 -5.81 -10.10 4.34
C HIS A 340 -4.93 -10.04 5.59
N ASN A 341 -5.44 -9.39 6.62
CA ASN A 341 -4.69 -9.09 7.85
C ASN A 341 -3.41 -8.30 7.52
N VAL A 342 -3.55 -7.19 6.81
CA VAL A 342 -2.44 -6.33 6.37
C VAL A 342 -2.40 -5.07 7.21
N TRP A 343 -1.22 -4.72 7.69
CA TRP A 343 -0.97 -3.49 8.43
C TRP A 343 0.04 -2.61 7.71
N LEU A 344 -0.32 -1.33 7.54
CA LEU A 344 0.54 -0.28 7.01
C LEU A 344 0.81 0.74 8.11
N LEU A 345 2.08 1.02 8.41
CA LEU A 345 2.46 1.92 9.50
C LEU A 345 3.50 2.95 9.05
N ASN A 346 3.18 4.24 9.20
CA ASN A 346 4.09 5.35 8.95
C ASN A 346 4.77 5.30 7.56
N ASN A 347 4.01 4.96 6.53
CA ASN A 347 4.52 4.94 5.16
C ASN A 347 4.29 6.28 4.46
N SER A 348 4.96 6.49 3.35
CA SER A 348 4.72 7.63 2.46
C SER A 348 4.76 7.24 0.99
N THR A 349 4.03 8.01 0.18
CA THR A 349 4.02 7.86 -1.29
C THR A 349 4.10 9.23 -1.95
N ALA A 350 4.65 9.28 -3.15
CA ALA A 350 4.71 10.54 -3.88
C ALA A 350 4.66 10.35 -5.40
N ARG A 351 3.82 11.16 -6.07
CA ARG A 351 3.70 11.24 -7.53
C ARG A 351 3.31 9.93 -8.22
N CYS A 352 2.60 9.06 -7.49
CA CYS A 352 1.99 7.84 -8.03
C CYS A 352 0.59 8.12 -8.61
N PHE A 353 0.04 7.17 -9.38
CA PHE A 353 -1.39 7.20 -9.70
C PHE A 353 -2.22 6.97 -8.42
N GLY A 354 -1.96 5.91 -7.67
CA GLY A 354 -2.51 5.67 -6.34
C GLY A 354 -1.43 5.74 -5.27
N GLY A 355 -1.65 6.48 -4.19
CA GLY A 355 -0.75 6.45 -3.04
C GLY A 355 -0.87 5.09 -2.35
N VAL A 356 -2.03 4.81 -1.75
CA VAL A 356 -2.40 3.49 -1.25
C VAL A 356 -3.65 3.00 -1.97
N GLU A 357 -3.54 1.89 -2.67
CA GLU A 357 -4.67 1.21 -3.28
C GLU A 357 -5.01 -0.08 -2.54
N ILE A 358 -6.29 -0.27 -2.19
CA ILE A 358 -6.82 -1.52 -1.61
C ILE A 358 -7.91 -2.00 -2.57
N LYS A 359 -7.70 -3.15 -3.21
CA LYS A 359 -8.58 -3.54 -4.30
C LYS A 359 -8.80 -5.04 -4.47
N ALA A 360 -9.52 -5.37 -5.50
CA ALA A 360 -9.54 -6.63 -6.20
C ALA A 360 -10.02 -6.47 -7.63
N HIS A 361 -9.62 -7.40 -8.47
CA HIS A 361 -10.21 -7.59 -9.78
C HIS A 361 -11.65 -8.16 -9.68
N HIS A 362 -12.42 -8.01 -10.76
CA HIS A 362 -13.84 -8.37 -10.79
C HIS A 362 -14.15 -9.85 -10.51
N ASN A 363 -13.17 -10.73 -10.64
CA ASN A 363 -13.28 -12.18 -10.49
C ASN A 363 -12.45 -12.74 -9.32
N ALA A 364 -11.88 -11.87 -8.50
CA ALA A 364 -11.04 -12.24 -7.37
C ALA A 364 -11.66 -11.81 -6.03
N SER A 365 -11.24 -12.46 -4.95
CA SER A 365 -11.51 -11.97 -3.59
C SER A 365 -10.81 -10.64 -3.39
N ALA A 366 -11.46 -9.71 -2.71
CA ALA A 366 -10.86 -8.44 -2.38
C ALA A 366 -9.86 -8.55 -1.22
N ALA A 367 -8.95 -7.61 -1.17
CA ALA A 367 -8.15 -7.37 0.03
C ALA A 367 -9.08 -7.05 1.20
N THR A 368 -8.85 -7.66 2.36
CA THR A 368 -9.78 -7.62 3.51
C THR A 368 -9.02 -7.51 4.82
N ASN A 369 -9.62 -6.83 5.79
CA ASN A 369 -8.99 -6.57 7.09
C ASN A 369 -7.64 -5.88 6.93
N VAL A 370 -7.70 -4.67 6.36
CA VAL A 370 -6.53 -3.82 6.12
C VAL A 370 -6.56 -2.65 7.10
N HIS A 371 -5.45 -2.46 7.80
CA HIS A 371 -5.27 -1.38 8.76
C HIS A 371 -4.16 -0.44 8.30
N ILE A 372 -4.46 0.85 8.26
CA ILE A 372 -3.49 1.90 7.96
C ILE A 372 -3.39 2.81 9.18
N TYR A 373 -2.19 3.01 9.69
CA TYR A 373 -1.93 3.96 10.75
C TYR A 373 -0.75 4.87 10.40
N GLY A 374 -1.05 6.12 10.15
CA GLY A 374 -0.07 7.10 9.68
C GLY A 374 0.38 6.83 8.25
N HIS A 375 -0.07 7.63 7.33
CA HIS A 375 0.40 7.61 5.95
C HIS A 375 0.41 9.03 5.37
N LEU A 376 1.44 9.34 4.62
CA LEU A 376 1.62 10.62 3.95
C LEU A 376 1.66 10.40 2.42
N SER A 377 0.64 10.86 1.73
CA SER A 377 0.54 10.88 0.26
C SER A 377 0.79 12.30 -0.25
N VAL A 378 1.75 12.46 -1.16
CA VAL A 378 2.14 13.77 -1.69
C VAL A 378 2.10 13.75 -3.22
N ASN A 379 1.26 14.58 -3.82
CA ASN A 379 1.10 14.70 -5.27
C ASN A 379 0.70 13.39 -5.97
N ASP A 380 0.18 12.40 -5.24
CA ASP A 380 -0.44 11.25 -5.87
C ASP A 380 -1.77 11.65 -6.50
N ASN A 381 -2.14 11.07 -7.64
CA ASN A 381 -3.41 11.42 -8.29
C ASN A 381 -4.61 11.00 -7.42
N ARG A 382 -4.55 9.82 -6.84
CA ARG A 382 -5.50 9.32 -5.83
C ARG A 382 -4.75 8.92 -4.59
N SER A 383 -4.77 9.77 -3.57
CA SER A 383 -4.00 9.47 -2.35
C SER A 383 -4.42 8.14 -1.71
N TYR A 384 -5.72 7.87 -1.63
CA TYR A 384 -6.30 6.64 -1.09
C TYR A 384 -7.41 6.14 -1.99
N ASN A 385 -7.24 4.94 -2.59
CA ASN A 385 -8.18 4.39 -3.56
C ASN A 385 -8.62 2.98 -3.15
N PHE A 386 -9.80 2.86 -2.55
CA PHE A 386 -10.35 1.59 -2.06
C PHE A 386 -11.46 1.15 -3.00
N ARG A 387 -11.22 0.09 -3.79
CA ARG A 387 -12.17 -0.30 -4.84
C ARG A 387 -12.22 -1.81 -5.10
N HIS A 388 -13.42 -2.33 -5.26
CA HIS A 388 -13.64 -3.65 -5.85
C HIS A 388 -14.17 -3.50 -7.28
N ILE A 389 -13.35 -3.80 -8.27
CA ILE A 389 -13.59 -3.46 -9.69
C ILE A 389 -14.90 -4.03 -10.25
N GLY A 390 -15.31 -5.23 -9.82
CA GLY A 390 -16.53 -5.89 -10.30
C GLY A 390 -17.81 -5.49 -9.57
N HIS A 391 -17.70 -4.81 -8.44
CA HIS A 391 -18.81 -4.61 -7.50
C HIS A 391 -19.92 -3.68 -8.02
N HIS A 392 -19.65 -2.84 -8.97
CA HIS A 392 -20.63 -1.96 -9.59
C HIS A 392 -21.43 -2.62 -10.73
N LYS A 393 -21.23 -3.90 -10.99
CA LYS A 393 -21.95 -4.66 -12.02
C LYS A 393 -23.13 -5.41 -11.42
N ASP A 394 -24.18 -5.61 -12.19
CA ASP A 394 -25.41 -6.29 -11.73
C ASP A 394 -25.19 -7.76 -11.37
N ILE A 395 -24.13 -8.37 -11.89
CA ILE A 395 -23.76 -9.77 -11.61
C ILE A 395 -23.22 -9.97 -10.18
N ASP A 396 -22.70 -8.91 -9.55
CA ASP A 396 -22.21 -8.93 -8.17
C ASP A 396 -22.60 -7.64 -7.44
N PRO A 397 -23.91 -7.48 -7.11
CA PRO A 397 -24.43 -6.26 -6.49
C PRO A 397 -23.98 -6.05 -5.04
N VAL A 398 -23.46 -7.08 -4.41
CA VAL A 398 -22.95 -7.04 -3.03
C VAL A 398 -21.66 -7.81 -2.95
N SER A 399 -20.54 -7.11 -2.88
CA SER A 399 -19.25 -7.77 -2.66
C SER A 399 -19.27 -8.55 -1.34
N LYS A 400 -18.90 -9.83 -1.40
CA LYS A 400 -18.81 -10.69 -0.22
C LYS A 400 -17.46 -10.62 0.45
N THR A 401 -16.47 -10.09 -0.23
CA THR A 401 -15.06 -10.11 0.19
C THR A 401 -14.48 -8.72 0.40
N ALA A 402 -15.03 -7.66 -0.22
CA ALA A 402 -14.54 -6.30 -0.06
C ALA A 402 -15.09 -5.67 1.23
N HIS A 403 -14.41 -5.89 2.34
CA HIS A 403 -14.84 -5.38 3.64
C HIS A 403 -13.68 -5.19 4.62
N HIS A 404 -13.90 -4.40 5.65
CA HIS A 404 -12.98 -4.19 6.78
C HIS A 404 -11.70 -3.46 6.39
N ILE A 405 -11.82 -2.13 6.23
CA ILE A 405 -10.69 -1.21 6.14
C ILE A 405 -10.79 -0.24 7.32
N SER A 406 -9.72 -0.13 8.09
CA SER A 406 -9.58 0.85 9.16
C SER A 406 -8.35 1.70 8.89
N ALA A 407 -8.54 3.00 8.64
CA ALA A 407 -7.44 3.91 8.37
C ALA A 407 -7.46 5.08 9.36
N THR A 408 -6.32 5.33 9.96
CA THR A 408 -6.17 6.31 11.03
C THR A 408 -4.98 7.22 10.74
N ASN A 409 -5.18 8.52 10.94
CA ASN A 409 -4.11 9.51 10.86
C ASN A 409 -3.47 9.62 9.47
N LEU A 410 -4.31 9.91 8.46
CA LEU A 410 -3.92 10.01 7.06
C LEU A 410 -3.69 11.45 6.62
N PHE A 411 -2.73 11.66 5.72
CA PHE A 411 -2.46 12.92 5.07
C PHE A 411 -2.51 12.78 3.55
N SER A 412 -3.27 13.64 2.89
CA SER A 412 -3.33 13.78 1.44
C SER A 412 -2.91 15.20 1.09
N ILE A 413 -1.78 15.36 0.44
CA ILE A 413 -1.19 16.66 0.12
C ILE A 413 -1.15 16.84 -1.39
N ALA A 414 -1.85 17.89 -1.84
CA ALA A 414 -1.91 18.31 -3.23
C ALA A 414 -2.10 17.14 -4.20
N PRO A 415 -3.21 16.39 -4.14
CA PRO A 415 -3.50 15.40 -5.18
C PRO A 415 -3.63 16.12 -6.52
N ILE A 416 -2.85 15.69 -7.52
CA ILE A 416 -2.77 16.33 -8.83
C ILE A 416 -2.91 15.31 -9.97
N TYR A 417 -3.18 15.79 -11.16
CA TYR A 417 -3.21 14.95 -12.36
C TYR A 417 -1.85 14.29 -12.63
N THR A 418 -1.89 13.10 -13.18
CA THR A 418 -0.71 12.37 -13.66
C THR A 418 -0.94 11.83 -15.08
N GLU A 419 0.07 11.93 -15.93
CA GLU A 419 0.06 11.34 -17.28
C GLU A 419 0.13 9.81 -17.27
N LEU A 420 0.36 9.20 -16.12
CA LEU A 420 0.33 7.74 -15.98
C LEU A 420 -1.03 7.17 -16.39
N TYR A 421 -2.12 7.87 -16.05
CA TYR A 421 -3.47 7.44 -16.37
C TYR A 421 -4.29 8.61 -16.94
N GLU A 422 -4.51 8.58 -18.27
CA GLU A 422 -5.30 9.58 -18.97
C GLU A 422 -6.73 9.70 -18.40
N ASP A 423 -7.30 10.90 -18.46
CA ASP A 423 -8.64 11.21 -17.94
C ASP A 423 -8.86 10.91 -16.44
N SER A 424 -7.79 10.69 -15.69
CA SER A 424 -7.90 10.48 -14.26
C SER A 424 -8.16 11.79 -13.52
N THR A 425 -9.13 11.78 -12.62
CA THR A 425 -9.45 12.93 -11.77
C THR A 425 -8.69 12.82 -10.45
N PRO A 426 -7.95 13.87 -10.02
CA PRO A 426 -7.31 13.91 -8.71
C PRO A 426 -8.32 13.76 -7.56
N ARG A 427 -8.00 12.93 -6.57
CA ARG A 427 -8.84 12.65 -5.40
C ARG A 427 -7.98 12.40 -4.16
N SER A 428 -8.43 12.85 -3.03
CA SER A 428 -7.82 12.47 -1.76
C SER A 428 -8.25 11.08 -1.31
N LEU A 429 -9.53 10.72 -1.49
CA LEU A 429 -10.05 9.42 -1.10
C LEU A 429 -11.16 8.98 -2.06
N VAL A 430 -11.10 7.75 -2.50
CA VAL A 430 -12.17 7.08 -3.25
C VAL A 430 -12.55 5.78 -2.54
N ILE A 431 -13.83 5.59 -2.26
CA ILE A 431 -14.37 4.33 -1.70
C ILE A 431 -15.43 3.80 -2.66
N SER A 432 -15.15 2.65 -3.27
CA SER A 432 -16.02 1.99 -4.25
C SER A 432 -16.16 0.51 -3.94
N GLY A 433 -17.37 0.03 -3.71
CA GLY A 433 -17.65 -1.39 -3.54
C GLY A 433 -17.21 -2.01 -2.22
N TYR A 434 -16.61 -1.25 -1.32
CA TYR A 434 -16.20 -1.72 0.01
C TYR A 434 -17.29 -1.51 1.06
N ASN A 435 -17.32 -2.42 2.02
CA ASN A 435 -18.22 -2.41 3.16
C ASN A 435 -17.40 -2.36 4.47
N HIS A 436 -17.91 -1.65 5.48
CA HIS A 436 -17.19 -1.41 6.74
C HIS A 436 -15.83 -0.75 6.52
N VAL A 437 -15.86 0.51 6.12
CA VAL A 437 -14.68 1.36 5.97
C VAL A 437 -14.75 2.46 7.03
N VAL A 438 -13.73 2.54 7.87
CA VAL A 438 -13.60 3.59 8.89
C VAL A 438 -12.35 4.40 8.60
N ILE A 439 -12.52 5.68 8.38
CA ILE A 439 -11.44 6.67 8.28
C ILE A 439 -11.56 7.58 9.50
N ASN A 440 -10.51 7.61 10.33
CA ASN A 440 -10.45 8.42 11.53
C ASN A 440 -9.19 9.32 11.49
N GLY A 441 -9.39 10.60 11.25
CA GLY A 441 -8.32 11.59 11.05
C GLY A 441 -7.73 11.56 9.65
N LEU A 442 -8.37 12.29 8.75
CA LEU A 442 -7.84 12.56 7.42
C LEU A 442 -7.63 14.06 7.26
N THR A 443 -6.39 14.47 7.03
CA THR A 443 -6.04 15.84 6.71
C THR A 443 -5.73 15.96 5.22
N VAL A 444 -6.47 16.81 4.53
CA VAL A 444 -6.38 17.06 3.10
C VAL A 444 -5.94 18.50 2.87
N LEU A 445 -4.77 18.67 2.32
CA LEU A 445 -4.19 19.99 2.00
C LEU A 445 -4.08 20.11 0.48
N GLY A 446 -4.64 21.17 -0.09
CA GLY A 446 -4.63 21.44 -1.52
C GLY A 446 -3.43 22.24 -1.98
N ASP A 447 -3.40 22.48 -3.28
CA ASP A 447 -2.59 23.49 -3.93
C ASP A 447 -3.53 24.56 -4.47
N ARG A 448 -3.47 25.77 -3.92
CA ARG A 448 -4.34 26.91 -4.33
C ARG A 448 -4.13 27.33 -5.77
N THR A 449 -3.01 26.98 -6.37
CA THR A 449 -2.67 27.33 -7.77
C THR A 449 -3.15 26.27 -8.76
N TYR A 450 -3.48 25.06 -8.28
CA TYR A 450 -3.94 23.97 -9.13
C TYR A 450 -5.46 24.05 -9.37
N ASN A 451 -5.87 23.84 -10.63
CA ASN A 451 -7.28 23.81 -11.00
C ASN A 451 -7.89 22.42 -10.80
N TYR A 452 -8.75 22.27 -9.82
CA TYR A 452 -9.47 21.02 -9.50
C TYR A 452 -10.78 20.84 -10.29
N ASP A 453 -11.12 21.73 -11.21
CA ASP A 453 -12.26 21.66 -12.15
C ASP A 453 -13.62 21.38 -11.49
N GLY A 454 -13.86 21.88 -10.30
CA GLY A 454 -15.11 21.64 -9.57
C GLY A 454 -15.32 20.18 -9.12
N HIS A 455 -14.29 19.34 -9.20
CA HIS A 455 -14.41 17.95 -8.77
C HIS A 455 -14.38 17.80 -7.25
N PRO A 456 -15.16 16.86 -6.67
CA PRO A 456 -15.07 16.55 -5.25
C PRO A 456 -13.76 15.84 -4.89
N LEU A 457 -13.27 16.07 -3.68
CA LEU A 457 -11.99 15.53 -3.21
C LEU A 457 -12.11 14.13 -2.62
N ILE A 458 -13.22 13.85 -1.93
CA ILE A 458 -13.55 12.56 -1.35
C ILE A 458 -14.80 12.04 -2.05
N ALA A 459 -14.74 10.85 -2.64
CA ALA A 459 -15.83 10.21 -3.37
C ALA A 459 -16.24 8.88 -2.72
N ILE A 460 -17.48 8.77 -2.27
CA ILE A 460 -18.08 7.53 -1.77
C ILE A 460 -19.13 7.09 -2.78
N GLN A 461 -18.91 5.95 -3.44
CA GLN A 461 -19.62 5.58 -4.66
C GLN A 461 -19.75 4.07 -4.86
N TYR A 462 -20.42 3.66 -5.91
CA TYR A 462 -20.51 2.28 -6.40
C TYR A 462 -20.78 1.26 -5.30
N ARG A 463 -21.94 1.39 -4.61
CA ARG A 463 -22.41 0.42 -3.60
C ARG A 463 -21.50 0.31 -2.36
N ALA A 464 -20.62 1.30 -2.12
CA ALA A 464 -19.95 1.41 -0.84
C ALA A 464 -20.98 1.58 0.29
N ARG A 465 -20.76 0.93 1.43
CA ARG A 465 -21.72 0.98 2.55
C ARG A 465 -21.04 0.80 3.90
N ASN A 466 -21.75 1.18 4.97
CA ASN A 466 -21.19 1.18 6.32
C ASN A 466 -19.85 1.93 6.36
N VAL A 467 -19.83 3.13 5.77
CA VAL A 467 -18.63 3.99 5.70
C VAL A 467 -18.73 5.05 6.79
N ILE A 468 -17.70 5.18 7.59
CA ILE A 468 -17.57 6.22 8.61
C ILE A 468 -16.34 7.07 8.27
N LEU A 469 -16.56 8.37 8.04
CA LEU A 469 -15.51 9.38 8.03
C LEU A 469 -15.62 10.18 9.30
N ASN A 470 -14.56 10.21 10.11
CA ASN A 470 -14.49 10.96 11.36
C ASN A 470 -13.22 11.79 11.41
N ASP A 471 -13.32 13.02 11.94
CA ASP A 471 -12.21 13.98 12.08
C ASP A 471 -11.47 14.23 10.74
N VAL A 472 -12.18 14.87 9.80
CA VAL A 472 -11.64 15.23 8.48
C VAL A 472 -11.42 16.74 8.41
N VAL A 473 -10.23 17.13 8.00
CA VAL A 473 -9.86 18.54 7.76
C VAL A 473 -9.49 18.72 6.30
N VAL A 474 -10.10 19.68 5.61
CA VAL A 474 -9.86 19.98 4.18
C VAL A 474 -9.55 21.47 4.02
N LYS A 475 -8.39 21.80 3.44
CA LYS A 475 -7.91 23.18 3.28
C LYS A 475 -7.22 23.40 1.94
N ASP A 476 -7.17 24.65 1.52
CA ASP A 476 -6.37 25.16 0.40
C ASP A 476 -6.82 24.67 -1.00
N PHE A 477 -8.14 24.51 -1.18
CA PHE A 477 -8.75 24.16 -2.46
C PHE A 477 -9.63 25.29 -2.98
N THR A 478 -9.15 26.07 -3.94
CA THR A 478 -9.87 27.25 -4.45
C THR A 478 -10.84 26.95 -5.59
N THR A 479 -10.64 25.83 -6.31
CA THR A 479 -11.42 25.48 -7.52
C THR A 479 -12.06 24.11 -7.43
N SER A 480 -12.04 23.46 -6.27
CA SER A 480 -12.69 22.14 -6.08
C SER A 480 -14.21 22.26 -5.96
N GLY A 481 -14.91 21.16 -6.17
CA GLY A 481 -16.31 21.00 -5.77
C GLY A 481 -16.43 20.72 -4.27
N PRO A 482 -17.45 19.96 -3.82
CA PRO A 482 -17.61 19.63 -2.41
C PRO A 482 -16.43 18.81 -1.88
N ALA A 483 -16.08 19.02 -0.60
CA ALA A 483 -15.03 18.21 0.02
C ALA A 483 -15.39 16.72 0.00
N VAL A 484 -16.63 16.38 0.33
CA VAL A 484 -17.15 15.00 0.29
C VAL A 484 -18.36 14.90 -0.62
N LYS A 485 -18.36 13.94 -1.55
CA LYS A 485 -19.53 13.59 -2.36
C LYS A 485 -19.91 12.12 -2.17
N VAL A 486 -21.19 11.90 -1.83
CA VAL A 486 -21.82 10.57 -1.77
C VAL A 486 -22.70 10.39 -2.98
N TYR A 487 -22.37 9.43 -3.82
CA TYR A 487 -23.01 9.23 -5.11
C TYR A 487 -24.27 8.34 -5.02
N GLY A 488 -25.35 8.81 -5.65
CA GLY A 488 -26.61 8.11 -5.80
C GLY A 488 -26.72 7.30 -7.09
N GLY A 489 -27.95 7.03 -7.51
CA GLY A 489 -28.31 6.32 -8.72
C GLY A 489 -28.36 4.80 -8.59
N PRO A 490 -28.33 4.05 -9.70
CA PRO A 490 -28.51 2.59 -9.70
C PRO A 490 -27.47 1.84 -8.85
N HIS A 491 -26.31 2.45 -8.65
CA HIS A 491 -25.18 1.90 -7.88
C HIS A 491 -24.86 2.78 -6.67
N ARG A 492 -25.90 3.34 -6.04
CA ARG A 492 -25.75 4.26 -4.90
C ARG A 492 -24.97 3.66 -3.74
N ALA A 493 -24.23 4.51 -3.04
CA ALA A 493 -23.70 4.19 -1.73
C ALA A 493 -24.82 4.28 -0.67
N ASN A 494 -24.71 3.58 0.46
CA ASN A 494 -25.66 3.63 1.56
C ASN A 494 -24.98 3.48 2.93
N ASP A 495 -25.70 3.77 4.01
CA ASP A 495 -25.22 3.64 5.39
C ASP A 495 -23.92 4.46 5.62
N ILE A 496 -24.00 5.75 5.39
CA ILE A 496 -22.85 6.66 5.45
C ILE A 496 -22.92 7.50 6.72
N THR A 497 -21.85 7.57 7.47
CA THR A 497 -21.70 8.48 8.62
C THR A 497 -20.55 9.44 8.36
N LEU A 498 -20.84 10.73 8.32
CA LEU A 498 -19.88 11.82 8.15
C LEU A 498 -19.86 12.65 9.42
N LYS A 499 -18.76 12.63 10.14
CA LYS A 499 -18.66 13.24 11.46
C LYS A 499 -17.41 14.10 11.60
N SER A 500 -17.57 15.27 12.22
CA SER A 500 -16.48 16.20 12.52
C SER A 500 -15.67 16.55 11.27
N ILE A 501 -16.36 17.03 10.21
CA ILE A 501 -15.72 17.45 8.95
C ILE A 501 -15.59 18.96 8.94
N ARG A 502 -14.39 19.47 8.76
CA ARG A 502 -14.06 20.88 8.73
C ARG A 502 -13.39 21.25 7.41
N CYS A 503 -13.97 22.24 6.73
CA CYS A 503 -13.42 22.84 5.52
C CYS A 503 -13.07 24.32 5.78
N ASP A 504 -12.09 24.85 5.08
CA ASP A 504 -11.81 26.29 5.10
C ASP A 504 -12.87 27.09 4.31
N HIS A 505 -12.75 28.40 4.33
CA HIS A 505 -13.72 29.35 3.73
C HIS A 505 -13.82 29.27 2.20
N HIS A 506 -12.91 28.59 1.51
CA HIS A 506 -12.97 28.44 0.06
C HIS A 506 -14.11 27.50 -0.41
N PHE A 507 -14.63 26.66 0.48
CA PHE A 507 -15.70 25.74 0.14
C PHE A 507 -17.08 26.42 0.19
N VAL A 508 -17.82 26.36 -0.91
CA VAL A 508 -19.25 26.76 -0.95
C VAL A 508 -20.11 25.68 -0.30
N LYS A 509 -19.74 24.42 -0.46
CA LYS A 509 -20.46 23.25 0.05
C LYS A 509 -19.45 22.20 0.56
N ALA A 510 -19.46 21.91 1.84
CA ALA A 510 -18.57 20.88 2.41
C ALA A 510 -18.97 19.48 1.96
N ILE A 511 -20.27 19.16 1.95
CA ILE A 511 -20.81 17.81 1.71
C ILE A 511 -21.90 17.86 0.67
N ASP A 512 -21.87 16.93 -0.29
CA ASP A 512 -22.93 16.70 -1.28
C ASP A 512 -23.38 15.23 -1.22
N ILE A 513 -24.60 15.00 -0.72
CA ILE A 513 -25.19 13.66 -0.61
C ILE A 513 -26.37 13.59 -1.58
N ALA A 514 -26.38 12.61 -2.47
CA ALA A 514 -27.48 12.39 -3.39
C ALA A 514 -28.78 12.06 -2.63
N SER A 515 -29.90 12.55 -3.11
CA SER A 515 -31.22 12.49 -2.42
C SER A 515 -31.77 11.06 -2.25
N ASP A 516 -31.26 10.11 -3.01
CA ASP A 516 -31.68 8.70 -2.99
C ASP A 516 -30.79 7.81 -2.12
N ILE A 517 -29.87 8.40 -1.34
CA ILE A 517 -29.06 7.67 -0.36
C ILE A 517 -29.93 7.28 0.84
N GLU A 518 -29.92 6.00 1.16
CA GLU A 518 -30.55 5.47 2.36
C GLU A 518 -29.57 5.55 3.55
N GLU A 519 -30.05 6.03 4.69
CA GLU A 519 -29.29 6.12 5.95
C GLU A 519 -27.96 6.90 5.84
N ALA A 520 -28.05 8.20 5.62
CA ALA A 520 -26.92 9.11 5.75
C ALA A 520 -27.05 9.92 7.05
N VAL A 521 -25.98 9.91 7.86
CA VAL A 521 -25.88 10.68 9.11
C VAL A 521 -24.75 11.68 8.97
N THR A 522 -25.02 12.93 9.30
CA THR A 522 -24.03 14.03 9.32
C THR A 522 -24.02 14.69 10.69
N GLU A 523 -22.83 14.81 11.29
CA GLU A 523 -22.61 15.43 12.59
C GLU A 523 -21.41 16.39 12.53
N GLU A 524 -21.52 17.58 13.08
CA GLU A 524 -20.42 18.57 13.18
C GLU A 524 -19.77 18.89 11.81
N ILE A 525 -20.54 19.35 10.85
CA ILE A 525 -20.00 19.79 9.55
C ILE A 525 -19.82 21.30 9.59
N VAL A 526 -18.58 21.78 9.43
CA VAL A 526 -18.19 23.18 9.60
C VAL A 526 -17.44 23.67 8.36
N ILE A 527 -17.86 24.82 7.83
CA ILE A 527 -17.06 25.64 6.92
C ILE A 527 -16.58 26.84 7.75
N GLU A 528 -15.27 26.98 7.89
CA GLU A 528 -14.64 28.07 8.63
C GLU A 528 -14.95 29.40 7.94
N LYS A 529 -15.15 30.46 8.71
CA LYS A 529 -15.27 31.80 8.15
C LYS A 529 -13.88 32.35 7.82
N GLU A 530 -13.80 33.20 6.81
CA GLU A 530 -12.59 33.97 6.54
C GLU A 530 -12.19 34.77 7.81
N THR A 531 -11.03 34.46 8.35
CA THR A 531 -10.48 35.27 9.43
C THR A 531 -10.01 36.59 8.82
N SER A 532 -10.75 37.69 9.06
CA SER A 532 -10.25 39.03 8.75
C SER A 532 -8.94 39.22 9.52
N SER A 533 -7.82 39.17 8.81
CA SER A 533 -6.55 39.65 9.36
C SER A 533 -6.72 41.12 9.63
N THR A 534 -7.04 41.47 10.85
CA THR A 534 -6.83 42.84 11.32
C THR A 534 -5.32 43.08 11.25
N THR A 535 -4.93 43.82 10.24
CA THR A 535 -3.59 44.41 10.02
C THR A 535 -3.05 45.06 11.28
#